data_ca29ef037202f5954a7c837228fab5d1
#
_entry.id   ca29ef037202f5954a7c837228fab5d1
#
_cell.length_a   1.000
_cell.length_b   1.000
_cell.length_c   1.000
_cell.angle_alpha   90.00
_cell.angle_beta   90.00
_cell.angle_gamma   90.00
#
_symmetry.space_group_name_H-M   'P 1'
#
loop_
_entity.id
_entity.type
_entity.pdbx_description
1 polymer ?
#
loop_
_entity_poly.entity_id
_entity_poly.type
_entity_poly.pdbx_seq_one_letter_code
_entity_poly.pdbx_strand_id
1 'polypeptide(L)'
;MTNSGPRLDHVVLWVRDPVAAAGFYEKTVGLEPLRLDEFAAGKVSFPSVRLNEETILDLAPYDMARGMNSMLPGAADSAGHPVNHICVSLSAAAFDALRTRLQEHGVPVTDFSHGAYGARGNAKRSFYFHDPDGNVFEARHYD
;
A
#
# COMPACT_ATOMS: atom_id res chain seq x y z
N MET A 1 -22.53 13.70 8.40
CA MET A 1 -22.88 13.33 7.02
C MET A 1 -22.41 11.90 6.74
N THR A 2 -23.32 10.98 6.52
CA THR A 2 -22.93 9.64 6.13
C THR A 2 -22.51 9.63 4.68
N ASN A 3 -21.30 9.18 4.40
CA ASN A 3 -20.85 9.01 3.03
C ASN A 3 -21.50 7.75 2.46
N SER A 4 -22.46 7.91 1.54
CA SER A 4 -23.13 6.79 0.87
C SER A 4 -22.49 6.43 -0.47
N GLY A 5 -21.39 7.09 -0.81
CA GLY A 5 -20.65 6.83 -2.05
C GLY A 5 -19.86 5.52 -2.02
N PRO A 6 -19.29 5.14 -3.17
CA PRO A 6 -18.40 3.98 -3.23
C PRO A 6 -17.22 4.15 -2.27
N ARG A 7 -16.75 3.01 -1.73
CA ARG A 7 -15.60 2.97 -0.83
C ARG A 7 -14.49 2.16 -1.47
N LEU A 8 -13.26 2.53 -1.19
CA LEU A 8 -12.11 1.75 -1.66
C LEU A 8 -12.04 0.47 -0.84
N ASP A 9 -12.30 -0.68 -1.49
CA ASP A 9 -12.24 -1.99 -0.85
C ASP A 9 -10.81 -2.50 -0.76
N HIS A 10 -10.12 -2.59 -1.88
CA HIS A 10 -8.73 -3.05 -1.89
C HIS A 10 -7.98 -2.49 -3.09
N VAL A 11 -6.66 -2.49 -2.97
CA VAL A 11 -5.72 -2.24 -4.06
C VAL A 11 -4.83 -3.46 -4.17
N VAL A 12 -4.59 -3.92 -5.39
CA VAL A 12 -3.69 -5.05 -5.65
C VAL A 12 -2.33 -4.51 -6.08
N LEU A 13 -1.31 -4.86 -5.33
CA LEU A 13 0.07 -4.51 -5.64
C LEU A 13 0.78 -5.73 -6.23
N TRP A 14 1.50 -5.53 -7.33
CA TRP A 14 2.38 -6.55 -7.84
C TRP A 14 3.65 -6.59 -7.00
N VAL A 15 3.96 -7.75 -6.45
CA VAL A 15 5.15 -7.93 -5.61
C VAL A 15 5.93 -9.16 -6.06
N ARG A 16 7.25 -9.09 -5.90
CA ARG A 16 8.11 -10.20 -6.29
C ARG A 16 7.97 -11.38 -5.34
N ASP A 17 7.99 -11.11 -4.04
CA ASP A 17 7.88 -12.10 -2.98
C ASP A 17 6.81 -11.64 -1.98
N PRO A 18 5.59 -12.24 -2.03
CA PRO A 18 4.52 -11.83 -1.15
C PRO A 18 4.81 -11.96 0.34
N VAL A 19 5.60 -12.96 0.75
CA VAL A 19 5.97 -13.14 2.15
C VAL A 19 6.91 -12.02 2.61
N ALA A 20 7.91 -11.69 1.80
CA ALA A 20 8.82 -10.58 2.10
C ALA A 20 8.08 -9.24 2.10
N ALA A 21 7.15 -9.02 1.16
CA ALA A 21 6.34 -7.82 1.11
C ALA A 21 5.45 -7.69 2.35
N ALA A 22 4.76 -8.76 2.75
CA ALA A 22 3.95 -8.77 3.97
C ALA A 22 4.79 -8.45 5.20
N GLY A 23 6.01 -9.00 5.27
CA GLY A 23 6.95 -8.70 6.36
C GLY A 23 7.35 -7.23 6.43
N PHE A 24 7.58 -6.61 5.27
CA PHE A 24 7.86 -5.18 5.19
C PHE A 24 6.68 -4.36 5.72
N TYR A 25 5.47 -4.64 5.23
CA TYR A 25 4.29 -3.89 5.66
C TYR A 25 4.00 -4.07 7.15
N GLU A 26 4.22 -5.26 7.70
CA GLU A 26 4.03 -5.50 9.12
C GLU A 26 5.09 -4.79 9.97
N LYS A 27 6.36 -5.03 9.69
CA LYS A 27 7.47 -4.62 10.58
C LYS A 27 7.83 -3.16 10.42
N THR A 28 7.74 -2.63 9.20
CA THR A 28 8.17 -1.26 8.89
C THR A 28 6.99 -0.30 8.84
N VAL A 29 5.93 -0.65 8.13
CA VAL A 29 4.75 0.22 8.00
C VAL A 29 3.79 0.07 9.17
N GLY A 30 3.72 -1.12 9.78
CA GLY A 30 2.87 -1.38 10.94
C GLY A 30 1.47 -1.86 10.57
N LEU A 31 1.32 -2.56 9.43
CA LEU A 31 0.03 -3.09 8.98
C LEU A 31 -0.10 -4.57 9.36
N GLU A 32 -1.32 -4.99 9.69
CA GLU A 32 -1.62 -6.36 10.06
C GLU A 32 -1.65 -7.28 8.84
N PRO A 33 -0.83 -8.36 8.79
CA PRO A 33 -0.91 -9.33 7.70
C PRO A 33 -2.20 -10.16 7.79
N LEU A 34 -2.74 -10.49 6.62
CA LEU A 34 -3.93 -11.32 6.47
C LEU A 34 -3.62 -12.48 5.53
N ARG A 35 -4.07 -13.67 5.89
CA ARG A 35 -3.98 -14.90 5.08
C ARG A 35 -2.54 -15.33 4.76
N LEU A 36 -1.58 -14.92 5.57
CA LEU A 36 -0.18 -15.25 5.31
C LEU A 36 0.06 -16.76 5.49
N ASP A 37 -0.53 -17.38 6.53
CA ASP A 37 -0.42 -18.81 6.77
C ASP A 37 -1.11 -19.62 5.67
N GLU A 38 -2.29 -19.16 5.22
CA GLU A 38 -3.02 -19.79 4.13
C GLU A 38 -2.27 -19.70 2.81
N PHE A 39 -1.60 -18.59 2.56
CA PHE A 39 -0.73 -18.44 1.40
C PHE A 39 0.46 -19.39 1.47
N ALA A 40 1.13 -19.47 2.61
CA ALA A 40 2.26 -20.39 2.82
C ALA A 40 1.84 -21.86 2.65
N ALA A 41 0.60 -22.20 3.02
CA ALA A 41 0.04 -23.54 2.85
C ALA A 41 -0.51 -23.80 1.44
N GLY A 42 -0.43 -22.84 0.54
CA GLY A 42 -0.94 -22.97 -0.83
C GLY A 42 -2.46 -22.92 -0.94
N LYS A 43 -3.16 -22.46 0.09
CA LYS A 43 -4.63 -22.42 0.11
C LYS A 43 -5.20 -21.18 -0.57
N VAL A 44 -4.42 -20.12 -0.68
CA VAL A 44 -4.80 -18.87 -1.37
C VAL A 44 -3.66 -18.44 -2.28
N SER A 45 -3.99 -17.64 -3.30
CA SER A 45 -3.02 -17.24 -4.33
C SER A 45 -2.15 -16.06 -3.91
N PHE A 46 -2.55 -15.31 -2.89
CA PHE A 46 -1.80 -14.16 -2.38
C PHE A 46 -2.24 -13.84 -0.95
N PRO A 47 -1.33 -13.27 -0.15
CA PRO A 47 -1.67 -12.69 1.15
C PRO A 47 -2.08 -11.23 0.99
N SER A 48 -2.53 -10.62 2.09
CA SER A 48 -2.93 -9.22 2.12
C SER A 48 -2.41 -8.57 3.40
N VAL A 49 -2.49 -7.25 3.46
CA VAL A 49 -2.28 -6.49 4.71
C VAL A 49 -3.44 -5.52 4.90
N ARG A 50 -3.82 -5.31 6.15
CA ARG A 50 -4.97 -4.46 6.48
C ARG A 50 -4.55 -3.02 6.65
N LEU A 51 -5.13 -2.14 5.83
CA LEU A 51 -4.88 -0.70 5.90
C LEU A 51 -5.77 -0.05 6.96
N ASN A 52 -7.07 -0.39 6.94
CA ASN A 52 -8.06 0.04 7.93
C ASN A 52 -9.23 -0.96 7.93
N GLU A 53 -10.31 -0.65 8.65
CA GLU A 53 -11.47 -1.55 8.76
C GLU A 53 -12.11 -1.88 7.41
N GLU A 54 -11.98 -1.01 6.42
CA GLU A 54 -12.68 -1.12 5.14
C GLU A 54 -11.76 -1.41 3.96
N THR A 55 -10.44 -1.27 4.12
CA THR A 55 -9.50 -1.32 3.00
C THR A 55 -8.32 -2.23 3.29
N ILE A 56 -7.99 -3.10 2.34
CA ILE A 56 -6.81 -3.94 2.40
C ILE A 56 -5.94 -3.71 1.16
N LEU A 57 -4.67 -4.10 1.26
CA LEU A 57 -3.76 -4.17 0.13
C LEU A 57 -3.49 -5.65 -0.12
N ASP A 58 -3.79 -6.12 -1.33
CA ASP A 58 -3.46 -7.49 -1.75
C ASP A 58 -2.05 -7.51 -2.35
N LEU A 59 -1.27 -8.51 -1.98
CA LEU A 59 0.13 -8.63 -2.40
C LEU A 59 0.22 -9.78 -3.41
N ALA A 60 0.04 -9.46 -4.69
CA ALA A 60 -0.05 -10.44 -5.74
C ALA A 60 1.33 -10.70 -6.35
N PRO A 61 1.77 -11.98 -6.43
CA PRO A 61 3.03 -12.30 -7.09
C PRO A 61 2.94 -12.03 -8.60
N TYR A 62 4.07 -11.68 -9.20
CA TYR A 62 4.13 -11.30 -10.63
C TYR A 62 3.61 -12.40 -11.57
N ASP A 63 3.69 -13.67 -11.19
CA ASP A 63 3.20 -14.76 -12.03
C ASP A 63 1.68 -14.75 -12.21
N MET A 64 0.94 -14.04 -11.37
CA MET A 64 -0.51 -13.84 -11.55
C MET A 64 -0.84 -12.83 -12.66
N ALA A 65 0.14 -12.08 -13.14
CA ALA A 65 -0.07 -11.03 -14.14
C ALA A 65 -0.64 -11.59 -15.45
N ARG A 66 -0.16 -12.75 -15.88
CA ARG A 66 -0.62 -13.39 -17.10
C ARG A 66 -2.11 -13.70 -17.06
N GLY A 67 -2.60 -14.21 -15.92
CA GLY A 67 -4.01 -14.50 -15.74
C GLY A 67 -4.88 -13.25 -15.84
N MET A 68 -4.46 -12.17 -15.20
CA MET A 68 -5.17 -10.90 -15.26
C MET A 68 -5.18 -10.33 -16.68
N ASN A 69 -4.03 -10.33 -17.35
CA ASN A 69 -3.90 -9.80 -18.70
C ASN A 69 -4.72 -10.58 -19.73
N SER A 70 -4.90 -11.90 -19.51
CA SER A 70 -5.70 -12.74 -20.41
C SER A 70 -7.19 -12.65 -20.15
N MET A 71 -7.59 -12.31 -18.93
CA MET A 71 -8.99 -12.27 -18.51
C MET A 71 -9.75 -11.09 -19.11
N LEU A 72 -9.08 -9.97 -19.31
CA LEU A 72 -9.71 -8.74 -19.78
C LEU A 72 -9.03 -8.24 -21.07
N PRO A 73 -9.75 -8.23 -22.22
CA PRO A 73 -9.19 -7.65 -23.44
C PRO A 73 -8.81 -6.18 -23.22
N GLY A 74 -7.62 -5.82 -23.64
CA GLY A 74 -7.10 -4.46 -23.47
C GLY A 74 -6.32 -4.27 -22.17
N ALA A 75 -6.28 -5.27 -21.28
CA ALA A 75 -5.50 -5.22 -20.05
C ALA A 75 -4.07 -5.73 -20.25
N ALA A 76 -3.67 -6.00 -21.49
CA ALA A 76 -2.33 -6.48 -21.80
C ALA A 76 -1.26 -5.51 -21.25
N ASP A 77 -0.26 -6.09 -20.60
CA ASP A 77 0.86 -5.34 -20.01
C ASP A 77 0.46 -4.41 -18.85
N SER A 78 -0.74 -4.58 -18.29
CA SER A 78 -1.16 -3.81 -17.10
C SER A 78 -0.41 -4.22 -15.83
N ALA A 79 0.21 -5.38 -15.82
CA ALA A 79 1.06 -5.80 -14.72
C ALA A 79 2.39 -5.07 -14.80
N GLY A 80 2.54 -4.05 -14.01
CA GLY A 80 3.75 -3.23 -13.96
C GLY A 80 3.42 -1.77 -13.71
N HIS A 81 3.07 -1.46 -12.50
CA HIS A 81 2.96 -0.10 -11.97
C HIS A 81 2.02 0.85 -12.72
N PRO A 82 0.76 0.45 -13.03
CA PRO A 82 -0.19 1.43 -13.58
C PRO A 82 -0.61 2.47 -12.54
N VAL A 83 -0.38 2.21 -11.26
CA VAL A 83 -0.71 3.13 -10.17
C VAL A 83 0.51 3.98 -9.86
N ASN A 84 0.36 5.30 -9.93
CA ASN A 84 1.45 6.24 -9.63
C ASN A 84 1.87 6.12 -8.16
N HIS A 85 0.94 6.27 -7.24
CA HIS A 85 1.16 6.07 -5.82
C HIS A 85 -0.16 5.87 -5.09
N ILE A 86 -0.06 5.35 -3.87
CA ILE A 86 -1.18 5.22 -2.94
C ILE A 86 -0.91 6.18 -1.79
N CYS A 87 -1.91 6.98 -1.42
CA CYS A 87 -1.77 7.90 -0.30
C CYS A 87 -2.54 7.39 0.92
N VAL A 88 -1.87 7.40 2.06
CA VAL A 88 -2.47 7.06 3.34
C VAL A 88 -2.45 8.28 4.25
N SER A 89 -3.55 8.55 4.93
CA SER A 89 -3.61 9.60 5.95
C SER A 89 -3.54 8.99 7.34
N LEU A 90 -2.77 9.62 8.21
CA LEU A 90 -2.53 9.17 9.58
C LEU A 90 -2.76 10.35 10.52
N SER A 91 -2.81 10.08 11.83
CA SER A 91 -2.65 11.15 12.82
C SER A 91 -1.22 11.70 12.74
N ALA A 92 -1.02 12.94 13.21
CA ALA A 92 0.33 13.52 13.22
C ALA A 92 1.33 12.63 13.98
N ALA A 93 0.91 12.06 15.12
CA ALA A 93 1.77 11.17 15.89
C ALA A 93 2.13 9.89 15.14
N ALA A 94 1.15 9.26 14.48
CA ALA A 94 1.39 8.05 13.68
C ALA A 94 2.24 8.35 12.45
N PHE A 95 2.07 9.51 11.84
CA PHE A 95 2.88 9.99 10.73
C PHE A 95 4.37 10.11 11.12
N ASP A 96 4.64 10.76 12.26
CA ASP A 96 6.01 10.88 12.75
C ASP A 96 6.62 9.51 13.12
N ALA A 97 5.83 8.65 13.74
CA ALA A 97 6.27 7.29 14.09
C ALA A 97 6.58 6.45 12.85
N LEU A 98 5.76 6.54 11.82
CA LEU A 98 6.02 5.84 10.55
C LEU A 98 7.34 6.31 9.92
N ARG A 99 7.55 7.62 9.85
CA ARG A 99 8.78 8.16 9.28
C ARG A 99 10.02 7.65 10.03
N THR A 100 9.95 7.63 11.36
CA THR A 100 11.04 7.11 12.19
C THR A 100 11.33 5.63 11.89
N ARG A 101 10.28 4.78 11.82
CA ARG A 101 10.46 3.37 11.50
C ARG A 101 11.07 3.15 10.11
N LEU A 102 10.59 3.91 9.12
CA LEU A 102 11.14 3.83 7.77
C LEU A 102 12.64 4.14 7.77
N GLN A 103 13.03 5.22 8.44
CA GLN A 103 14.44 5.62 8.53
C GLN A 103 15.28 4.59 9.30
N GLU A 104 14.75 4.04 10.39
CA GLU A 104 15.43 3.00 11.18
C GLU A 104 15.65 1.71 10.37
N HIS A 105 14.75 1.40 9.44
CA HIS A 105 14.88 0.25 8.56
C HIS A 105 15.62 0.57 7.25
N GLY A 106 16.20 1.77 7.14
CA GLY A 106 16.98 2.16 5.96
C GLY A 106 16.15 2.42 4.71
N VAL A 107 14.86 2.67 4.85
CA VAL A 107 13.99 2.97 3.72
C VAL A 107 14.13 4.45 3.37
N PRO A 108 14.46 4.80 2.11
CA PRO A 108 14.52 6.20 1.70
C PRO A 108 13.16 6.89 1.84
N VAL A 109 13.19 8.12 2.35
CA VAL A 109 12.00 8.97 2.46
C VAL A 109 12.31 10.33 1.84
N THR A 110 11.31 10.97 1.25
CA THR A 110 11.47 12.33 0.73
C THR A 110 11.43 13.36 1.86
N ASP A 111 11.86 14.58 1.58
CA ASP A 111 11.64 15.70 2.46
C ASP A 111 10.14 15.98 2.61
N PHE A 112 9.76 16.71 3.65
CA PHE A 112 8.36 17.07 3.85
C PHE A 112 7.88 18.04 2.77
N SER A 113 6.70 17.75 2.22
CA SER A 113 5.89 18.71 1.48
C SER A 113 4.81 19.26 2.41
N HIS A 114 4.40 20.49 2.16
CA HIS A 114 3.36 21.17 2.93
C HIS A 114 2.23 21.61 2.01
N GLY A 115 0.98 21.46 2.47
CA GLY A 115 -0.18 21.95 1.74
C GLY A 115 -0.60 21.10 0.54
N ALA A 116 -0.13 19.86 0.40
CA ALA A 116 -0.52 18.97 -0.69
C ALA A 116 -2.03 18.66 -0.61
N TYR A 117 -2.74 18.85 -1.72
CA TYR A 117 -4.18 18.61 -1.81
C TYR A 117 -4.50 17.12 -1.78
N GLY A 118 -5.61 16.77 -1.13
CA GLY A 118 -6.10 15.40 -1.05
C GLY A 118 -7.57 15.34 -0.65
N ALA A 119 -8.02 14.17 -0.21
CA ALA A 119 -9.44 13.90 0.03
C ALA A 119 -10.08 14.81 1.09
N ARG A 120 -9.30 15.31 2.05
CA ARG A 120 -9.79 16.19 3.11
C ARG A 120 -9.18 17.59 3.07
N GLY A 121 -8.80 18.06 1.88
CA GLY A 121 -8.20 19.37 1.69
C GLY A 121 -6.68 19.32 1.67
N ASN A 122 -6.03 20.35 2.18
CA ASN A 122 -4.58 20.46 2.17
C ASN A 122 -3.98 19.79 3.41
N ALA A 123 -3.05 18.87 3.18
CA ALA A 123 -2.32 18.23 4.25
C ALA A 123 -1.39 19.21 4.97
N LYS A 124 -1.16 19.00 6.27
CA LYS A 124 -0.15 19.74 7.01
C LYS A 124 1.24 19.40 6.50
N ARG A 125 1.56 18.10 6.47
CA ARG A 125 2.81 17.59 5.93
C ARG A 125 2.54 16.31 5.16
N SER A 126 3.40 16.00 4.20
CA SER A 126 3.42 14.71 3.51
C SER A 126 4.85 14.35 3.14
N PHE A 127 5.07 13.07 2.93
CA PHE A 127 6.31 12.55 2.36
C PHE A 127 6.03 11.27 1.59
N TYR A 128 6.98 10.85 0.76
CA TYR A 128 6.88 9.63 -0.05
C TYR A 128 7.91 8.61 0.40
N PHE A 129 7.54 7.34 0.28
CA PHE A 129 8.43 6.19 0.44
C PHE A 129 8.00 5.11 -0.54
N HIS A 130 8.77 4.04 -0.65
CA HIS A 130 8.39 2.91 -1.50
C HIS A 130 8.61 1.59 -0.76
N ASP A 131 7.88 0.55 -1.21
CA ASP A 131 8.09 -0.81 -0.74
C ASP A 131 9.28 -1.46 -1.47
N PRO A 132 9.67 -2.72 -1.11
CA PRO A 132 10.78 -3.40 -1.77
C PRO A 132 10.62 -3.60 -3.28
N ASP A 133 9.39 -3.56 -3.79
CA ASP A 133 9.09 -3.75 -5.21
C ASP A 133 8.92 -2.43 -5.97
N GLY A 134 9.14 -1.31 -5.31
CA GLY A 134 9.03 0.01 -5.94
C GLY A 134 7.61 0.57 -5.98
N ASN A 135 6.65 -0.03 -5.28
CA ASN A 135 5.33 0.57 -5.14
C ASN A 135 5.44 1.81 -4.27
N VAL A 136 5.01 2.96 -4.79
CA VAL A 136 5.18 4.26 -4.14
C VAL A 136 3.98 4.58 -3.26
N PHE A 137 4.27 5.03 -2.04
CA PHE A 137 3.29 5.50 -1.07
C PHE A 137 3.55 6.95 -0.71
N GLU A 138 2.47 7.69 -0.49
CA GLU A 138 2.51 8.98 0.17
C GLU A 138 1.88 8.83 1.55
N ALA A 139 2.55 9.33 2.58
CA ALA A 139 1.97 9.46 3.91
C ALA A 139 1.66 10.94 4.18
N ARG A 140 0.52 11.22 4.80
CA ARG A 140 0.13 12.58 5.15
C ARG A 140 -0.66 12.65 6.45
N HIS A 141 -0.74 13.84 7.00
CA HIS A 141 -1.67 14.12 8.11
C HIS A 141 -2.35 15.47 7.89
N TYR A 142 -3.55 15.58 8.45
CA TYR A 142 -4.38 16.79 8.33
C TYR A 142 -4.52 17.54 9.65
N ASP A 143 -4.25 16.88 10.79
CA ASP A 143 -4.35 17.47 12.15
C ASP A 143 -3.10 18.22 12.58
#